data_8a3c348050c34bf6b9979662f16e43ec
#
_entry.id   8a3c348050c34bf6b9979662f16e43ec
#
_cell.length_a   1.000
_cell.length_b   1.000
_cell.length_c   1.000
_cell.angle_alpha   90.00
_cell.angle_beta   90.00
_cell.angle_gamma   90.00
#
_symmetry.space_group_name_H-M   'P 1'
#
loop_
_entity.id
_entity.type
_entity.pdbx_description
1 polymer ?
#
loop_
_entity_poly.entity_id
_entity_poly.type
_entity_poly.pdbx_seq_one_letter_code
_entity_poly.pdbx_strand_id
1 'polypeptide(L)'
;MRKVEVEAGDFVCIDAGMLHALGKGILALEIGQNSNTTYRFYDYHRQDANGRERELHIDKSFDVADFGLHCNKVATPFTDADTTQEKLLVDRREFSVRLVDVAGSYVLPQDEKRFYCLSNVSADCVLRYQGEELPFAFTENIFVPAGCADIEICGKARILVSFVR
;
A
#
# COMPACT_ATOMS: atom_id res chain seq x y z
N MET A 1 -2.36 -4.66 23.88
CA MET A 1 -2.33 -4.78 22.38
C MET A 1 -2.03 -6.22 21.99
N ARG A 2 -2.69 -6.71 20.95
CA ARG A 2 -2.40 -8.04 20.39
C ARG A 2 -1.20 -7.93 19.44
N LYS A 3 -0.22 -8.83 19.58
CA LYS A 3 0.87 -8.98 18.61
C LYS A 3 0.40 -9.80 17.43
N VAL A 4 0.68 -9.33 16.21
CA VAL A 4 0.42 -10.03 14.95
C VAL A 4 1.77 -10.23 14.26
N GLU A 5 2.13 -11.48 14.05
CA GLU A 5 3.33 -11.82 13.28
C GLU A 5 3.06 -11.58 11.80
N VAL A 6 4.02 -10.96 11.12
CA VAL A 6 3.93 -10.66 9.69
C VAL A 6 5.17 -11.17 8.95
N GLU A 7 4.96 -11.52 7.70
CA GLU A 7 5.98 -11.99 6.77
C GLU A 7 6.02 -11.10 5.53
N ALA A 8 7.10 -11.20 4.76
CA ALA A 8 7.20 -10.46 3.50
C ALA A 8 6.05 -10.85 2.55
N GLY A 9 5.37 -9.85 2.02
CA GLY A 9 4.19 -10.03 1.18
C GLY A 9 2.86 -10.00 1.93
N ASP A 10 2.85 -9.95 3.25
CA ASP A 10 1.59 -9.79 3.99
C ASP A 10 0.99 -8.40 3.75
N PHE A 11 -0.32 -8.36 3.58
CA PHE A 11 -1.11 -7.15 3.53
C PHE A 11 -1.93 -7.00 4.82
N VAL A 12 -1.92 -5.79 5.38
CA VAL A 12 -2.66 -5.46 6.60
C VAL A 12 -3.49 -4.20 6.36
N CYS A 13 -4.80 -4.32 6.54
CA CYS A 13 -5.69 -3.16 6.50
C CYS A 13 -5.86 -2.61 7.92
N ILE A 14 -5.54 -1.33 8.10
CA ILE A 14 -5.70 -0.59 9.35
C ILE A 14 -6.86 0.39 9.17
N ASP A 15 -7.97 0.10 9.82
CA ASP A 15 -9.13 0.99 9.81
C ASP A 15 -8.93 2.19 10.76
N ALA A 16 -9.55 3.32 10.46
CA ALA A 16 -9.52 4.49 11.32
C ALA A 16 -10.06 4.13 12.72
N GLY A 17 -9.40 4.63 13.77
CA GLY A 17 -9.69 4.27 15.15
C GLY A 17 -8.97 3.01 15.67
N MET A 18 -8.31 2.25 14.81
CA MET A 18 -7.52 1.10 15.23
C MET A 18 -6.19 1.53 15.86
N LEU A 19 -6.01 1.23 17.14
CA LEU A 19 -4.73 1.44 17.81
C LEU A 19 -3.71 0.42 17.32
N HIS A 20 -2.66 0.89 16.64
CA HIS A 20 -1.65 0.03 16.01
C HIS A 20 -0.24 0.59 16.13
N ALA A 21 0.75 -0.25 15.97
CA ALA A 21 2.14 0.12 15.86
C ALA A 21 2.93 -0.92 15.04
N LEU A 22 3.95 -0.46 14.32
CA LEU A 22 4.90 -1.35 13.65
C LEU A 22 5.99 -1.77 14.62
N GLY A 23 6.30 -3.06 14.63
CA GLY A 23 7.39 -3.62 15.43
C GLY A 23 8.77 -3.35 14.83
N LYS A 24 9.80 -3.73 15.56
CA LYS A 24 11.20 -3.59 15.10
C LYS A 24 11.45 -4.48 13.88
N GLY A 25 12.18 -3.94 12.89
CA GLY A 25 12.64 -4.68 11.72
C GLY A 25 11.59 -4.86 10.62
N ILE A 26 10.47 -4.16 10.70
CA ILE A 26 9.43 -4.17 9.65
C ILE A 26 9.73 -3.05 8.67
N LEU A 27 9.78 -3.40 7.38
CA LEU A 27 9.70 -2.48 6.26
C LEU A 27 8.29 -2.60 5.67
N ALA A 28 7.58 -1.49 5.58
CA ALA A 28 6.22 -1.46 5.06
C ALA A 28 6.06 -0.37 3.99
N LEU A 29 5.31 -0.68 2.94
CA LEU A 29 4.73 0.31 2.06
C LEU A 29 3.35 0.67 2.61
N GLU A 30 3.13 1.94 2.92
CA GLU A 30 1.86 2.45 3.41
C GLU A 30 1.08 3.11 2.28
N ILE A 31 -0.12 2.61 2.00
CA ILE A 31 -1.09 3.21 1.10
C ILE A 31 -2.27 3.65 1.97
N GLY A 32 -2.53 4.93 2.02
CA GLY A 32 -3.53 5.46 2.94
C GLY A 32 -4.33 6.61 2.39
N GLN A 33 -5.43 6.88 3.06
CA GLN A 33 -6.23 8.07 2.85
C GLN A 33 -5.40 9.32 3.23
N ASN A 34 -5.45 10.35 2.40
CA ASN A 34 -4.78 11.61 2.69
C ASN A 34 -5.46 12.31 3.87
N SER A 35 -4.81 12.26 5.03
CA SER A 35 -5.27 12.92 6.26
C SER A 35 -4.08 13.36 7.10
N ASN A 36 -4.13 14.59 7.60
CA ASN A 36 -3.13 15.10 8.54
C ASN A 36 -3.48 14.75 10.01
N THR A 37 -4.59 14.04 10.24
CA THR A 37 -5.04 13.70 11.59
C THR A 37 -4.34 12.44 12.07
N THR A 38 -3.37 12.62 12.96
CA THR A 38 -2.70 11.51 13.65
C THR A 38 -2.75 11.78 15.14
N TYR A 39 -3.40 10.89 15.88
CA TYR A 39 -3.34 10.91 17.33
C TYR A 39 -2.32 9.90 17.83
N ARG A 40 -1.26 10.42 18.46
CA ARG A 40 -0.13 9.61 18.94
C ARG A 40 -0.37 9.19 20.36
N PHE A 41 -0.60 7.88 20.55
CA PHE A 41 -0.83 7.29 21.87
C PHE A 41 0.49 7.01 22.58
N TYR A 42 1.50 6.54 21.86
CA TYR A 42 2.83 6.23 22.36
C TYR A 42 3.87 6.36 21.23
N ASP A 43 5.08 6.83 21.54
CA ASP A 43 6.10 7.10 20.53
C ASP A 43 7.50 6.57 20.87
N TYR A 44 7.58 5.59 21.77
CA TYR A 44 8.85 4.94 22.13
C TYR A 44 9.93 5.91 22.64
N HIS A 45 9.54 7.05 23.20
CA HIS A 45 10.44 8.13 23.62
C HIS A 45 11.40 8.62 22.52
N ARG A 46 10.96 8.56 21.27
CA ARG A 46 11.74 9.07 20.14
C ARG A 46 11.90 10.57 20.24
N GLN A 47 13.14 11.02 20.05
CA GLN A 47 13.50 12.42 20.10
C GLN A 47 13.83 12.94 18.69
N ASP A 48 13.54 14.21 18.45
CA ASP A 48 14.00 14.93 17.28
C ASP A 48 15.50 15.28 17.36
N ALA A 49 16.02 15.98 16.33
CA ALA A 49 17.43 16.41 16.30
C ALA A 49 17.81 17.35 17.46
N ASN A 50 16.84 17.93 18.16
CA ASN A 50 17.04 18.83 19.31
C ASN A 50 16.81 18.13 20.64
N GLY A 51 16.63 16.81 20.66
CA GLY A 51 16.38 16.03 21.87
C GLY A 51 14.97 16.16 22.42
N ARG A 52 14.00 16.65 21.65
CA ARG A 52 12.62 16.82 22.08
C ARG A 52 11.78 15.63 21.65
N GLU A 53 10.98 15.09 22.59
CA GLU A 53 9.97 14.08 22.29
C GLU A 53 8.79 14.71 21.53
N ARG A 54 8.16 13.92 20.66
CA ARG A 54 6.94 14.34 19.96
C ARG A 54 5.76 14.34 20.94
N GLU A 55 4.85 15.28 20.74
CA GLU A 55 3.63 15.38 21.53
C GLU A 55 2.79 14.11 21.45
N LEU A 56 2.31 13.65 22.59
CA LEU A 56 1.32 12.58 22.71
C LEU A 56 -0.09 13.17 22.83
N HIS A 57 -1.06 12.49 22.24
CA HIS A 57 -2.46 12.92 22.20
C HIS A 57 -3.34 11.90 22.91
N ILE A 58 -3.02 11.59 24.17
CA ILE A 58 -3.62 10.46 24.92
C ILE A 58 -5.15 10.56 24.97
N ASP A 59 -5.69 11.69 25.45
CA ASP A 59 -7.14 11.87 25.60
C ASP A 59 -7.84 11.77 24.23
N LYS A 60 -7.37 12.49 23.22
CA LYS A 60 -7.90 12.42 21.87
C LYS A 60 -7.80 11.02 21.25
N SER A 61 -6.76 10.28 21.59
CA SER A 61 -6.63 8.90 21.14
C SER A 61 -7.70 8.00 21.75
N PHE A 62 -8.05 8.20 23.01
CA PHE A 62 -9.16 7.48 23.66
C PHE A 62 -10.51 7.87 23.06
N ASP A 63 -10.72 9.14 22.74
CA ASP A 63 -11.99 9.62 22.16
C ASP A 63 -12.32 8.97 20.80
N VAL A 64 -11.29 8.61 20.04
CA VAL A 64 -11.46 8.07 18.66
C VAL A 64 -11.13 6.59 18.53
N ALA A 65 -10.54 5.97 19.56
CA ALA A 65 -10.14 4.57 19.50
C ALA A 65 -11.37 3.64 19.50
N ASP A 66 -11.43 2.75 18.54
CA ASP A 66 -12.40 1.64 18.52
C ASP A 66 -11.70 0.34 18.94
N PHE A 67 -11.95 -0.09 20.17
CA PHE A 67 -11.38 -1.30 20.74
C PHE A 67 -12.03 -2.59 20.23
N GLY A 68 -13.12 -2.48 19.46
CA GLY A 68 -13.76 -3.60 18.78
C GLY A 68 -13.10 -3.96 17.46
N LEU A 69 -12.23 -3.09 16.93
CA LEU A 69 -11.53 -3.35 15.67
C LEU A 69 -10.46 -4.44 15.82
N HIS A 70 -10.36 -5.28 14.81
CA HIS A 70 -9.37 -6.35 14.74
C HIS A 70 -8.52 -6.21 13.48
N CYS A 71 -7.22 -6.47 13.63
CA CYS A 71 -6.29 -6.50 12.52
C CYS A 71 -6.66 -7.62 11.53
N ASN A 72 -6.95 -7.26 10.31
CA ASN A 72 -7.19 -8.18 9.21
C ASN A 72 -5.91 -8.31 8.37
N LYS A 73 -5.14 -9.36 8.66
CA LYS A 73 -3.98 -9.74 7.87
C LYS A 73 -4.39 -10.67 6.73
N VAL A 74 -3.99 -10.33 5.53
CA VAL A 74 -4.15 -11.17 4.33
C VAL A 74 -2.77 -11.62 3.89
N ALA A 75 -2.51 -12.91 3.97
CA ALA A 75 -1.28 -13.47 3.42
C ALA A 75 -1.32 -13.41 1.89
N THR A 76 -0.29 -12.81 1.32
CA THR A 76 -0.05 -12.79 -0.12
C THR A 76 1.41 -13.15 -0.39
N PRO A 77 1.79 -14.42 -0.16
CA PRO A 77 3.16 -14.85 -0.34
C PRO A 77 3.63 -14.58 -1.76
N PHE A 78 4.92 -14.32 -1.93
CA PHE A 78 5.50 -14.24 -3.26
C PHE A 78 5.45 -15.63 -3.89
N THR A 79 4.88 -15.72 -5.09
CA THR A 79 4.75 -16.97 -5.84
C THR A 79 5.44 -16.84 -7.19
N ASP A 80 6.06 -17.91 -7.65
CA ASP A 80 6.58 -18.02 -9.01
C ASP A 80 5.48 -18.50 -9.97
N ALA A 81 4.40 -17.72 -10.05
CA ALA A 81 3.31 -18.05 -10.97
C ALA A 81 3.76 -17.89 -12.44
N ASP A 82 3.35 -18.85 -13.27
CA ASP A 82 3.59 -18.82 -14.73
C ASP A 82 2.53 -17.98 -15.47
N THR A 83 1.53 -17.49 -14.76
CA THR A 83 0.44 -16.69 -15.31
C THR A 83 0.17 -15.49 -14.43
N THR A 84 -0.12 -14.36 -15.06
CA THR A 84 -0.52 -13.14 -14.36
C THR A 84 -1.75 -13.37 -13.50
N GLN A 85 -1.67 -12.98 -12.23
CA GLN A 85 -2.75 -13.10 -11.26
C GLN A 85 -3.10 -11.75 -10.66
N GLU A 86 -4.36 -11.57 -10.35
CA GLU A 86 -4.89 -10.35 -9.75
C GLU A 86 -5.72 -10.67 -8.52
N LYS A 87 -5.54 -9.89 -7.44
CA LYS A 87 -6.28 -10.03 -6.20
C LYS A 87 -6.65 -8.67 -5.64
N LEU A 88 -7.94 -8.45 -5.39
CA LEU A 88 -8.40 -7.28 -4.65
C LEU A 88 -8.05 -7.47 -3.17
N LEU A 89 -7.22 -6.58 -2.61
CA LEU A 89 -6.76 -6.65 -1.22
C LEU A 89 -7.68 -5.88 -0.28
N VAL A 90 -8.06 -4.68 -0.69
CA VAL A 90 -8.98 -3.82 0.05
C VAL A 90 -9.85 -3.04 -0.92
N ASP A 91 -11.09 -2.86 -0.53
CA ASP A 91 -12.07 -2.08 -1.27
C ASP A 91 -12.87 -1.24 -0.27
N ARG A 92 -12.54 0.03 -0.19
CA ARG A 92 -13.15 1.01 0.69
C ARG A 92 -13.70 2.19 -0.11
N ARG A 93 -14.50 3.00 0.53
CA ARG A 93 -14.99 4.25 -0.06
C ARG A 93 -13.85 5.21 -0.41
N GLU A 94 -12.86 5.27 0.45
CA GLU A 94 -11.73 6.20 0.39
C GLU A 94 -10.69 5.79 -0.63
N PHE A 95 -10.42 4.49 -0.73
CA PHE A 95 -9.49 3.91 -1.71
C PHE A 95 -9.66 2.40 -1.84
N SER A 96 -9.17 1.88 -2.94
CA SER A 96 -9.05 0.44 -3.21
C SER A 96 -7.62 0.09 -3.56
N VAL A 97 -7.19 -1.12 -3.21
CA VAL A 97 -5.87 -1.65 -3.56
C VAL A 97 -6.02 -3.03 -4.16
N ARG A 98 -5.41 -3.22 -5.31
CA ARG A 98 -5.32 -4.47 -6.05
C ARG A 98 -3.87 -4.90 -6.11
N LEU A 99 -3.61 -6.15 -5.84
CA LEU A 99 -2.34 -6.81 -6.06
C LEU A 99 -2.35 -7.45 -7.43
N VAL A 100 -1.30 -7.22 -8.21
CA VAL A 100 -1.09 -7.87 -9.51
C VAL A 100 0.28 -8.55 -9.51
N ASP A 101 0.29 -9.86 -9.58
CA ASP A 101 1.48 -10.65 -9.85
C ASP A 101 1.61 -10.83 -11.36
N VAL A 102 2.45 -10.01 -11.98
CA VAL A 102 2.66 -10.04 -13.43
C VAL A 102 3.59 -11.19 -13.80
N ALA A 103 3.14 -12.00 -14.77
CA ALA A 103 3.95 -13.04 -15.39
C ALA A 103 3.79 -12.92 -16.93
N GLY A 104 4.76 -12.27 -17.56
CA GLY A 104 4.73 -11.89 -18.98
C GLY A 104 4.20 -10.48 -19.16
N SER A 105 2.89 -10.28 -19.18
CA SER A 105 2.31 -8.94 -19.28
C SER A 105 0.99 -8.78 -18.53
N TYR A 106 0.65 -7.53 -18.24
CA TYR A 106 -0.61 -7.11 -17.66
C TYR A 106 -1.02 -5.76 -18.25
N VAL A 107 -2.19 -5.71 -18.85
CA VAL A 107 -2.78 -4.46 -19.35
C VAL A 107 -3.59 -3.82 -18.22
N LEU A 108 -3.22 -2.60 -17.84
CA LEU A 108 -3.95 -1.83 -16.82
C LEU A 108 -5.36 -1.50 -17.36
N PRO A 109 -6.43 -1.82 -16.63
CA PRO A 109 -7.79 -1.45 -17.05
C PRO A 109 -7.93 0.06 -17.21
N GLN A 110 -8.36 0.47 -18.39
CA GLN A 110 -8.58 1.88 -18.69
C GLN A 110 -9.82 2.43 -17.96
N ASP A 111 -9.71 3.63 -17.43
CA ASP A 111 -10.83 4.34 -16.81
C ASP A 111 -10.71 5.86 -17.06
N GLU A 112 -11.70 6.46 -17.71
CA GLU A 112 -11.69 7.89 -18.03
C GLU A 112 -11.89 8.81 -16.82
N LYS A 113 -12.36 8.25 -15.70
CA LYS A 113 -12.69 9.02 -14.49
C LYS A 113 -11.77 8.72 -13.32
N ARG A 114 -10.96 7.68 -13.43
CA ARG A 114 -10.15 7.15 -12.34
C ARG A 114 -8.67 7.24 -12.68
N PHE A 115 -7.91 7.75 -11.76
CA PHE A 115 -6.45 7.64 -11.79
C PHE A 115 -5.99 6.37 -11.07
N TYR A 116 -4.79 5.93 -11.36
CA TYR A 116 -4.14 4.85 -10.64
C TYR A 116 -2.78 5.31 -10.10
N CYS A 117 -2.41 4.79 -8.91
CA CYS A 117 -1.04 4.80 -8.43
C CYS A 117 -0.51 3.38 -8.49
N LEU A 118 0.57 3.17 -9.22
CA LEU A 118 1.27 1.90 -9.34
C LEU A 118 2.47 1.91 -8.41
N SER A 119 2.63 0.89 -7.58
CA SER A 119 3.82 0.71 -6.72
C SER A 119 4.46 -0.64 -7.03
N ASN A 120 5.71 -0.63 -7.49
CA ASN A 120 6.44 -1.86 -7.75
C ASN A 120 7.07 -2.36 -6.44
N VAL A 121 6.67 -3.55 -6.00
CA VAL A 121 7.07 -4.10 -4.69
C VAL A 121 7.91 -5.38 -4.78
N SER A 122 8.45 -5.72 -5.96
CA SER A 122 9.27 -6.94 -6.08
C SER A 122 10.51 -6.81 -6.96
N ALA A 123 10.37 -6.66 -8.26
CA ALA A 123 11.47 -6.74 -9.21
C ALA A 123 11.28 -5.73 -10.36
N ASP A 124 12.38 -5.32 -10.97
CA ASP A 124 12.37 -4.42 -12.12
C ASP A 124 11.54 -5.00 -13.27
N CYS A 125 10.75 -4.16 -13.88
CA CYS A 125 9.93 -4.48 -15.04
C CYS A 125 9.86 -3.28 -16.00
N VAL A 126 9.05 -3.38 -17.04
CA VAL A 126 8.92 -2.34 -18.06
C VAL A 126 7.45 -1.96 -18.19
N LEU A 127 7.18 -0.68 -18.31
CA LEU A 127 5.89 -0.16 -18.77
C LEU A 127 5.97 0.17 -20.25
N ARG A 128 4.97 -0.27 -20.99
CA ARG A 128 4.75 0.16 -22.38
C ARG A 128 3.59 1.13 -22.44
N TYR A 129 3.83 2.26 -23.06
CA TYR A 129 2.84 3.31 -23.26
C TYR A 129 3.03 3.99 -24.61
N GLN A 130 2.04 3.98 -25.46
CA GLN A 130 2.05 4.61 -26.79
C GLN A 130 3.27 4.20 -27.66
N GLY A 131 3.72 2.95 -27.54
CA GLY A 131 4.86 2.43 -28.29
C GLY A 131 6.23 2.72 -27.67
N GLU A 132 6.28 3.46 -26.58
CA GLU A 132 7.49 3.68 -25.79
C GLU A 132 7.62 2.69 -24.63
N GLU A 133 8.85 2.38 -24.27
CA GLU A 133 9.18 1.56 -23.10
C GLU A 133 9.80 2.43 -22.01
N LEU A 134 9.25 2.35 -20.81
CA LEU A 134 9.72 3.06 -19.62
C LEU A 134 10.15 2.03 -18.58
N PRO A 135 11.35 2.12 -18.02
CA PRO A 135 11.73 1.26 -16.91
C PRO A 135 10.82 1.53 -15.70
N PHE A 136 10.46 0.47 -14.99
CA PHE A 136 9.71 0.55 -13.74
C PHE A 136 10.41 -0.30 -12.70
N ALA A 137 11.35 0.34 -12.01
CA ALA A 137 12.23 -0.34 -11.07
C ALA A 137 11.52 -0.74 -9.77
N PHE A 138 12.07 -1.72 -9.08
CA PHE A 138 11.65 -2.05 -7.71
C PHE A 138 11.69 -0.79 -6.82
N THR A 139 10.69 -0.61 -5.98
CA THR A 139 10.41 0.55 -5.11
C THR A 139 9.93 1.83 -5.80
N GLU A 140 9.85 1.87 -7.11
CA GLU A 140 9.27 3.02 -7.80
C GLU A 140 7.76 3.07 -7.69
N ASN A 141 7.25 4.30 -7.77
CA ASN A 141 5.81 4.59 -7.81
C ASN A 141 5.52 5.45 -9.04
N ILE A 142 4.47 5.09 -9.75
CA ILE A 142 4.02 5.79 -10.96
C ILE A 142 2.58 6.22 -10.80
N PHE A 143 2.31 7.49 -11.08
CA PHE A 143 0.97 8.02 -11.16
C PHE A 143 0.46 7.93 -12.60
N VAL A 144 -0.69 7.30 -12.78
CA VAL A 144 -1.38 7.16 -14.06
C VAL A 144 -2.64 8.01 -14.03
N PRO A 145 -2.71 9.12 -14.78
CA PRO A 145 -3.90 9.98 -14.83
C PRO A 145 -5.13 9.25 -15.35
N ALA A 146 -6.30 9.75 -15.00
CA ALA A 146 -7.55 9.32 -15.63
C ALA A 146 -7.52 9.55 -17.15
N GLY A 147 -8.12 8.65 -17.91
CA GLY A 147 -8.13 8.70 -19.37
C GLY A 147 -6.81 8.32 -20.04
N CYS A 148 -5.80 7.92 -19.27
CA CYS A 148 -4.57 7.39 -19.82
C CYS A 148 -4.83 5.95 -20.31
N ALA A 149 -4.66 5.73 -21.61
CA ALA A 149 -4.94 4.47 -22.26
C ALA A 149 -3.69 3.60 -22.41
N ASP A 150 -3.91 2.29 -22.58
CA ASP A 150 -2.96 1.34 -23.13
C ASP A 150 -1.62 1.25 -22.38
N ILE A 151 -1.67 1.28 -21.05
CA ILE A 151 -0.50 0.96 -20.23
C ILE A 151 -0.42 -0.55 -20.08
N GLU A 152 0.67 -1.13 -20.55
CA GLU A 152 1.01 -2.53 -20.35
C GLU A 152 2.23 -2.65 -19.43
N ILE A 153 2.13 -3.46 -18.38
CA ILE A 153 3.24 -3.80 -17.49
C ILE A 153 3.84 -5.12 -17.97
N CYS A 154 5.12 -5.11 -18.35
CA CYS A 154 5.78 -6.26 -18.95
C CYS A 154 6.93 -6.77 -18.10
N GLY A 155 6.99 -8.08 -17.89
CA GLY A 155 8.04 -8.74 -17.12
C GLY A 155 7.49 -9.70 -16.07
N LYS A 156 8.27 -9.91 -15.02
CA LYS A 156 7.87 -10.70 -13.85
C LYS A 156 8.03 -9.84 -12.60
N ALA A 157 6.92 -9.25 -12.16
CA ALA A 157 6.92 -8.30 -11.06
C ALA A 157 5.61 -8.33 -10.28
N ARG A 158 5.65 -7.87 -9.03
CA ARG A 158 4.47 -7.66 -8.19
C ARG A 158 4.18 -6.18 -8.06
N ILE A 159 3.00 -5.79 -8.46
CA ILE A 159 2.55 -4.40 -8.51
C ILE A 159 1.33 -4.23 -7.61
N LEU A 160 1.35 -3.19 -6.78
CA LEU A 160 0.15 -2.70 -6.12
C LEU A 160 -0.47 -1.61 -6.98
N VAL A 161 -1.73 -1.79 -7.32
CA VAL A 161 -2.54 -0.82 -8.07
C VAL A 161 -3.53 -0.21 -7.10
N SER A 162 -3.31 1.03 -6.70
CA SER A 162 -4.20 1.76 -5.82
C SER A 162 -4.98 2.84 -6.56
N PHE A 163 -6.24 3.02 -6.18
CA PHE A 163 -7.16 3.95 -6.85
C PHE A 163 -8.29 4.38 -5.92
N VAL A 164 -8.92 5.50 -6.26
CA VAL A 164 -10.17 5.98 -5.65
C VAL A 164 -11.34 5.62 -6.56
N ARG A 165 -12.49 5.26 -5.98
CA ARG A 165 -13.72 4.94 -6.73
C ARG A 165 -14.40 6.17 -7.30
#